data_2c695da64ac5cbe2f261d11e43bc35f9
#
_entry.id   2c695da64ac5cbe2f261d11e43bc35f9
#
_cell.length_a   1.000
_cell.length_b   1.000
_cell.length_c   1.000
_cell.angle_alpha   90.00
_cell.angle_beta   90.00
_cell.angle_gamma   90.00
#
_symmetry.space_group_name_H-M   'P 1'
#
loop_
_entity.id
_entity.type
_entity.pdbx_description
1 polymer ?
#
loop_
_entity_poly.entity_id
_entity_poly.type
_entity_poly.pdbx_seq_one_letter_code
_entity_poly.pdbx_strand_id
1 'polypeptide(L)'
;LGKLDCINVTFLLPESLIISAKEALSKYQENDTKTINIGSQGVFRENVKVGGNFGAFTTNLPAAAVKSLGCTWSIIGHSEERKDKLGIIERFESFSNERVNTSEKAAKAVNSLINDEVISALDTGINVLMCVGETGDERGSGSFEEQKPRIQKVLETQLEMGLKGVEGYMANQKIVIGYEPIWAIGPGRTPPGTEYIEFVSIFIKSIVKEKFNFGPIVVYGGGLKKENAEMIASIKSIDGGLVALTRFTGDVGFEPSGLAEIIKTFIKG
;
A
#
# COMPACT_ATOMS: atom_id res chain seq x y z
N LEU A 1 16.53 11.67 -9.86
CA LEU A 1 15.97 10.34 -9.57
C LEU A 1 15.73 9.55 -10.86
N GLY A 2 15.02 10.10 -11.84
CA GLY A 2 14.61 9.40 -13.05
C GLY A 2 15.74 8.83 -13.94
N LYS A 3 16.98 9.21 -13.68
CA LYS A 3 18.19 8.67 -14.35
C LYS A 3 18.82 7.48 -13.61
N LEU A 4 18.32 7.12 -12.42
CA LEU A 4 18.87 6.02 -11.64
C LEU A 4 18.27 4.70 -12.13
N ASP A 5 19.07 3.85 -12.75
CA ASP A 5 18.62 2.56 -13.28
C ASP A 5 18.37 1.50 -12.18
N CYS A 6 18.84 1.76 -10.95
CA CYS A 6 18.75 0.83 -9.83
C CYS A 6 17.46 0.99 -8.98
N ILE A 7 16.63 1.99 -9.26
CA ILE A 7 15.44 2.27 -8.45
C ILE A 7 14.29 2.79 -9.31
N ASN A 8 13.07 2.38 -8.97
CA ASN A 8 11.83 2.98 -9.47
C ASN A 8 11.19 3.80 -8.37
N VAL A 9 10.78 5.03 -8.68
CA VAL A 9 10.09 5.92 -7.75
C VAL A 9 8.67 6.14 -8.26
N THR A 10 7.68 5.81 -7.45
CA THR A 10 6.26 6.02 -7.77
C THR A 10 5.70 7.06 -6.81
N PHE A 11 5.27 8.19 -7.36
CA PHE A 11 4.55 9.22 -6.60
C PHE A 11 3.06 8.89 -6.61
N LEU A 12 2.54 8.49 -5.46
CA LEU A 12 1.13 8.21 -5.23
C LEU A 12 0.48 9.49 -4.70
N LEU A 13 -0.22 10.20 -5.57
CA LEU A 13 -0.63 11.57 -5.34
C LEU A 13 -2.13 11.70 -5.04
N PRO A 14 -2.52 12.70 -4.23
CA PRO A 14 -3.90 13.17 -4.21
C PRO A 14 -4.35 13.57 -5.62
N GLU A 15 -5.62 13.37 -5.94
CA GLU A 15 -6.20 13.62 -7.28
C GLU A 15 -5.86 15.00 -7.81
N SER A 16 -5.94 16.02 -6.95
CA SER A 16 -5.68 17.42 -7.28
C SER A 16 -4.25 17.70 -7.77
N LEU A 17 -3.30 16.82 -7.50
CA LEU A 17 -1.89 17.00 -7.88
C LEU A 17 -1.46 16.16 -9.08
N ILE A 18 -2.27 15.21 -9.54
CA ILE A 18 -1.91 14.28 -10.62
C ILE A 18 -1.59 15.02 -11.91
N ILE A 19 -2.47 15.89 -12.37
CA ILE A 19 -2.29 16.62 -13.63
C ILE A 19 -1.04 17.50 -13.57
N SER A 20 -0.88 18.29 -12.50
CA SER A 20 0.30 19.15 -12.34
C SER A 20 1.60 18.36 -12.31
N ALA A 21 1.62 17.18 -11.69
CA ALA A 21 2.78 16.30 -11.69
C ALA A 21 3.10 15.75 -13.09
N LYS A 22 2.07 15.33 -13.85
CA LYS A 22 2.22 14.88 -15.24
C LYS A 22 2.76 15.98 -16.13
N GLU A 23 2.22 17.19 -16.03
CA GLU A 23 2.70 18.37 -16.76
C GLU A 23 4.14 18.74 -16.38
N ALA A 24 4.50 18.60 -15.11
CA ALA A 24 5.88 18.83 -14.68
C ALA A 24 6.84 17.80 -15.28
N LEU A 25 6.48 16.51 -15.30
CA LEU A 25 7.29 15.45 -15.90
C LEU A 25 7.42 15.61 -17.42
N SER A 26 6.39 16.06 -18.13
CA SER A 26 6.41 16.24 -19.57
C SER A 26 7.41 17.29 -20.07
N LYS A 27 7.94 18.13 -19.17
CA LYS A 27 8.98 19.13 -19.47
C LYS A 27 10.39 18.54 -19.58
N TYR A 28 10.55 17.28 -19.21
CA TYR A 28 11.83 16.56 -19.22
C TYR A 28 11.85 15.52 -20.34
N GLN A 29 13.04 15.14 -20.78
CA GLN A 29 13.21 14.04 -21.74
C GLN A 29 12.81 12.72 -21.10
N GLU A 30 12.29 11.79 -21.86
CA GLU A 30 11.83 10.47 -21.40
C GLU A 30 12.94 9.73 -20.63
N ASN A 31 14.17 9.77 -21.13
CA ASN A 31 15.33 9.17 -20.46
C ASN A 31 15.66 9.79 -19.09
N ASP A 32 15.20 11.00 -18.82
CA ASP A 32 15.42 11.69 -17.55
C ASP A 32 14.33 11.33 -16.50
N THR A 33 13.25 10.70 -16.95
CA THR A 33 12.08 10.38 -16.10
C THR A 33 11.67 8.91 -16.16
N LYS A 34 12.42 8.05 -16.85
CA LYS A 34 12.06 6.66 -17.15
C LYS A 34 11.76 5.78 -15.92
N THR A 35 12.31 6.11 -14.75
CA THR A 35 12.09 5.39 -13.50
C THR A 35 11.10 6.09 -12.56
N ILE A 36 10.47 7.18 -13.02
CA ILE A 36 9.47 7.93 -12.26
C ILE A 36 8.07 7.54 -12.75
N ASN A 37 7.23 7.10 -11.82
CA ASN A 37 5.83 6.77 -12.08
C ASN A 37 4.91 7.71 -11.31
N ILE A 38 3.71 7.94 -11.85
CA ILE A 38 2.64 8.65 -11.18
C ILE A 38 1.49 7.68 -10.93
N GLY A 39 0.94 7.74 -9.74
CA GLY A 39 -0.21 6.96 -9.30
C GLY A 39 -1.16 7.76 -8.43
N SER A 40 -2.29 7.15 -8.10
CA SER A 40 -3.33 7.70 -7.22
C SER A 40 -3.23 7.13 -5.81
N GLN A 41 -3.85 7.82 -4.85
CA GLN A 41 -3.98 7.37 -3.46
C GLN A 41 -5.17 6.42 -3.22
N GLY A 42 -5.77 5.90 -4.27
CA GLY A 42 -6.85 4.91 -4.25
C GLY A 42 -7.59 4.86 -5.57
N VAL A 43 -8.47 3.89 -5.68
CA VAL A 43 -9.50 3.78 -6.73
C VAL A 43 -10.81 3.34 -6.10
N PHE A 44 -11.91 3.65 -6.74
CA PHE A 44 -13.20 3.14 -6.29
C PHE A 44 -13.37 1.65 -6.66
N ARG A 45 -14.04 0.89 -5.82
CA ARG A 45 -14.29 -0.55 -5.99
C ARG A 45 -15.11 -0.93 -7.23
N GLU A 46 -15.85 0.03 -7.80
CA GLU A 46 -16.60 -0.16 -9.03
C GLU A 46 -16.02 0.68 -10.16
N ASN A 47 -16.26 0.25 -11.40
CA ASN A 47 -15.76 0.91 -12.57
C ASN A 47 -16.87 1.09 -13.61
N VAL A 48 -16.64 1.97 -14.59
CA VAL A 48 -17.52 2.13 -15.75
C VAL A 48 -17.50 0.82 -16.55
N LYS A 49 -18.69 0.31 -16.88
CA LYS A 49 -18.84 -0.92 -17.69
C LYS A 49 -19.83 -0.68 -18.83
N VAL A 50 -19.47 -1.12 -20.03
CA VAL A 50 -20.38 -1.12 -21.19
C VAL A 50 -21.55 -2.03 -20.89
N GLY A 51 -22.79 -1.51 -21.02
CA GLY A 51 -24.01 -2.23 -20.66
C GLY A 51 -24.26 -2.38 -19.14
N GLY A 52 -23.40 -1.79 -18.32
CA GLY A 52 -23.51 -1.77 -16.86
C GLY A 52 -23.63 -0.35 -16.30
N ASN A 53 -22.96 -0.13 -15.16
CA ASN A 53 -22.92 1.19 -14.55
C ASN A 53 -22.03 2.16 -15.37
N PHE A 54 -22.62 3.23 -15.89
CA PHE A 54 -21.93 4.33 -16.57
C PHE A 54 -22.28 5.69 -15.96
N GLY A 55 -22.64 5.70 -14.68
CA GLY A 55 -22.91 6.92 -13.92
C GLY A 55 -21.65 7.77 -13.69
N ALA A 56 -21.86 8.97 -13.19
CA ALA A 56 -20.80 9.96 -12.96
C ALA A 56 -19.83 9.57 -11.82
N PHE A 57 -20.14 8.55 -11.02
CA PHE A 57 -19.38 8.14 -9.83
C PHE A 57 -19.08 9.32 -8.88
N THR A 58 -20.05 10.20 -8.71
CA THR A 58 -19.91 11.41 -7.86
C THR A 58 -19.34 11.03 -6.50
N THR A 59 -18.33 11.75 -6.06
CA THR A 59 -17.54 11.52 -4.83
C THR A 59 -16.60 10.29 -4.86
N ASN A 60 -16.57 9.53 -5.94
CA ASN A 60 -15.70 8.35 -6.06
C ASN A 60 -14.83 8.47 -7.32
N LEU A 61 -13.63 7.92 -7.29
CA LEU A 61 -12.70 7.93 -8.40
C LEU A 61 -12.54 6.53 -8.99
N PRO A 62 -13.31 6.14 -10.04
CA PRO A 62 -13.15 4.83 -10.66
C PRO A 62 -11.77 4.67 -11.33
N ALA A 63 -11.28 3.45 -11.38
CA ALA A 63 -9.95 3.15 -11.94
C ALA A 63 -9.79 3.62 -13.40
N ALA A 64 -10.87 3.61 -14.20
CA ALA A 64 -10.86 4.16 -15.56
C ALA A 64 -10.55 5.67 -15.58
N ALA A 65 -11.08 6.45 -14.63
CA ALA A 65 -10.77 7.86 -14.49
C ALA A 65 -9.29 8.07 -14.10
N VAL A 66 -8.79 7.31 -13.12
CA VAL A 66 -7.37 7.31 -12.72
C VAL A 66 -6.47 7.02 -13.92
N LYS A 67 -6.82 6.03 -14.72
CA LYS A 67 -6.09 5.70 -15.96
C LYS A 67 -6.11 6.83 -16.95
N SER A 68 -7.25 7.49 -17.14
CA SER A 68 -7.42 8.63 -18.04
C SER A 68 -6.60 9.85 -17.60
N LEU A 69 -6.39 10.04 -16.30
CA LEU A 69 -5.46 11.04 -15.76
C LEU A 69 -3.98 10.70 -16.02
N GLY A 70 -3.70 9.52 -16.58
CA GLY A 70 -2.35 9.06 -16.93
C GLY A 70 -1.60 8.40 -15.78
N CYS A 71 -2.29 7.98 -14.71
CA CYS A 71 -1.69 7.16 -13.66
C CYS A 71 -1.42 5.75 -14.16
N THR A 72 -0.33 5.16 -13.65
CA THR A 72 0.07 3.77 -13.92
C THR A 72 0.04 2.90 -12.68
N TRP A 73 -0.16 3.49 -11.50
CA TRP A 73 -0.20 2.86 -10.19
C TRP A 73 -1.35 3.40 -9.34
N SER A 74 -1.79 2.58 -8.37
CA SER A 74 -2.63 3.01 -7.25
C SER A 74 -2.19 2.33 -5.97
N ILE A 75 -2.23 3.03 -4.83
CA ILE A 75 -2.13 2.41 -3.50
C ILE A 75 -3.54 2.02 -3.06
N ILE A 76 -3.69 0.82 -2.51
CA ILE A 76 -4.97 0.25 -2.11
C ILE A 76 -4.78 -0.49 -0.78
N GLY A 77 -5.71 -0.37 0.13
CA GLY A 77 -5.68 -1.05 1.42
C GLY A 77 -4.75 -0.41 2.45
N HIS A 78 -4.35 0.85 2.25
CA HIS A 78 -3.58 1.62 3.24
C HIS A 78 -4.30 1.62 4.60
N SER A 79 -3.55 1.71 5.68
CA SER A 79 -4.09 1.64 7.05
C SER A 79 -5.20 2.67 7.32
N GLU A 80 -5.11 3.87 6.77
CA GLU A 80 -6.15 4.90 6.87
C GLU A 80 -7.43 4.50 6.13
N GLU A 81 -7.31 3.94 4.94
CA GLU A 81 -8.43 3.44 4.15
C GLU A 81 -9.15 2.28 4.86
N ARG A 82 -8.38 1.31 5.39
CA ARG A 82 -8.93 0.20 6.17
C ARG A 82 -9.67 0.70 7.40
N LYS A 83 -9.09 1.68 8.09
CA LYS A 83 -9.70 2.31 9.27
C LYS A 83 -11.01 3.03 8.94
N ASP A 84 -11.06 3.76 7.83
CA ASP A 84 -12.28 4.44 7.39
C ASP A 84 -13.41 3.45 7.08
N LYS A 85 -13.12 2.42 6.27
CA LYS A 85 -14.07 1.36 5.94
C LYS A 85 -14.56 0.61 7.18
N LEU A 86 -13.67 0.27 8.10
CA LEU A 86 -14.01 -0.35 9.37
C LEU A 86 -14.93 0.55 10.20
N GLY A 87 -14.63 1.84 10.30
CA GLY A 87 -15.43 2.82 11.04
C GLY A 87 -16.87 2.96 10.52
N ILE A 88 -17.09 2.79 9.21
CA ILE A 88 -18.44 2.75 8.62
C ILE A 88 -19.20 1.52 9.10
N ILE A 89 -18.54 0.36 9.10
CA ILE A 89 -19.15 -0.92 9.54
C ILE A 89 -19.48 -0.87 11.04
N GLU A 90 -18.55 -0.39 11.86
CA GLU A 90 -18.76 -0.24 13.32
C GLU A 90 -19.89 0.73 13.64
N ARG A 91 -20.03 1.80 12.87
CA ARG A 91 -21.14 2.74 13.02
C ARG A 91 -22.48 2.10 12.69
N PHE A 92 -22.55 1.31 11.62
CA PHE A 92 -23.74 0.53 11.28
C PHE A 92 -24.12 -0.42 12.43
N GLU A 93 -23.16 -1.12 12.99
CA GLU A 93 -23.38 -2.06 14.10
C GLU A 93 -23.86 -1.38 15.37
N SER A 94 -23.42 -0.12 15.62
CA SER A 94 -23.86 0.64 16.80
C SER A 94 -25.38 0.91 16.83
N PHE A 95 -26.05 0.81 15.69
CA PHE A 95 -27.52 0.91 15.58
C PHE A 95 -28.23 -0.45 15.62
N SER A 96 -27.50 -1.57 15.59
CA SER A 96 -28.10 -2.91 15.68
C SER A 96 -28.20 -3.33 17.15
N ASN A 97 -29.34 -3.93 17.54
CA ASN A 97 -29.49 -4.51 18.86
C ASN A 97 -28.81 -5.88 19.01
N GLU A 98 -28.25 -6.41 17.95
CA GLU A 98 -27.55 -7.69 17.94
C GLU A 98 -26.04 -7.45 18.07
N ARG A 99 -25.49 -7.82 19.25
CA ARG A 99 -24.04 -7.98 19.40
C ARG A 99 -23.58 -9.22 18.64
N VAL A 100 -23.41 -9.11 17.33
CA VAL A 100 -22.74 -10.14 16.55
C VAL A 100 -21.25 -10.03 16.85
N ASN A 101 -20.54 -11.16 16.87
CA ASN A 101 -19.07 -11.18 17.06
C ASN A 101 -18.40 -10.54 15.84
N THR A 102 -18.24 -9.23 15.88
CA THR A 102 -18.20 -8.30 14.74
C THR A 102 -16.82 -8.03 14.21
N SER A 103 -15.76 -8.12 15.04
CA SER A 103 -14.42 -7.70 14.60
C SER A 103 -13.88 -8.56 13.42
N GLU A 104 -14.05 -9.87 13.47
CA GLU A 104 -13.58 -10.75 12.37
C GLU A 104 -14.44 -10.60 11.10
N LYS A 105 -15.75 -10.47 11.24
CA LYS A 105 -16.65 -10.24 10.10
C LYS A 105 -16.41 -8.88 9.46
N ALA A 106 -16.20 -7.85 10.28
CA ALA A 106 -15.90 -6.51 9.83
C ALA A 106 -14.55 -6.47 9.08
N ALA A 107 -13.51 -7.11 9.62
CA ALA A 107 -12.22 -7.24 8.96
C ALA A 107 -12.35 -7.97 7.60
N LYS A 108 -13.12 -9.05 7.52
CA LYS A 108 -13.40 -9.74 6.25
C LYS A 108 -14.16 -8.86 5.26
N ALA A 109 -15.14 -8.08 5.71
CA ALA A 109 -15.86 -7.14 4.85
C ALA A 109 -14.91 -6.06 4.29
N VAL A 110 -14.04 -5.49 5.13
CA VAL A 110 -13.00 -4.55 4.69
C VAL A 110 -12.09 -5.20 3.64
N ASN A 111 -11.57 -6.41 3.90
CA ASN A 111 -10.70 -7.12 2.95
C ASN A 111 -11.41 -7.42 1.61
N SER A 112 -12.71 -7.71 1.63
CA SER A 112 -13.50 -7.88 0.40
C SER A 112 -13.60 -6.59 -0.41
N LEU A 113 -13.85 -5.45 0.24
CA LEU A 113 -13.87 -4.15 -0.42
C LEU A 113 -12.50 -3.78 -1.02
N ILE A 114 -11.41 -4.08 -0.30
CA ILE A 114 -10.05 -3.90 -0.81
C ILE A 114 -9.81 -4.77 -2.05
N ASN A 115 -10.29 -6.02 -2.05
CA ASN A 115 -10.18 -6.88 -3.23
C ASN A 115 -10.93 -6.31 -4.44
N ASP A 116 -12.16 -5.81 -4.24
CA ASP A 116 -12.92 -5.18 -5.33
C ASP A 116 -12.15 -4.00 -5.94
N GLU A 117 -11.46 -3.20 -5.14
CA GLU A 117 -10.60 -2.10 -5.61
C GLU A 117 -9.35 -2.60 -6.33
N VAL A 118 -8.69 -3.64 -5.82
CA VAL A 118 -7.55 -4.30 -6.49
C VAL A 118 -7.96 -4.79 -7.88
N ILE A 119 -9.05 -5.52 -7.98
CA ILE A 119 -9.56 -6.02 -9.27
C ILE A 119 -9.95 -4.86 -10.19
N SER A 120 -10.63 -3.83 -9.67
CA SER A 120 -11.01 -2.63 -10.46
C SER A 120 -9.77 -1.93 -11.06
N ALA A 121 -8.68 -1.81 -10.30
CA ALA A 121 -7.42 -1.26 -10.79
C ALA A 121 -6.78 -2.13 -11.87
N LEU A 122 -6.68 -3.44 -11.63
CA LEU A 122 -6.07 -4.40 -12.55
C LEU A 122 -6.85 -4.51 -13.86
N ASP A 123 -8.19 -4.52 -13.82
CA ASP A 123 -9.06 -4.53 -15.02
C ASP A 123 -8.80 -3.36 -15.97
N THR A 124 -8.33 -2.23 -15.45
CA THR A 124 -7.99 -1.05 -16.25
C THR A 124 -6.52 -0.98 -16.64
N GLY A 125 -5.71 -1.95 -16.24
CA GLY A 125 -4.27 -1.97 -16.50
C GLY A 125 -3.47 -1.02 -15.60
N ILE A 126 -3.94 -0.75 -14.39
CA ILE A 126 -3.23 -0.03 -13.33
C ILE A 126 -2.51 -1.05 -12.45
N ASN A 127 -1.23 -0.80 -12.17
CA ASN A 127 -0.47 -1.58 -11.20
C ASN A 127 -0.90 -1.24 -9.77
N VAL A 128 -0.78 -2.18 -8.86
CA VAL A 128 -1.27 -2.04 -7.50
C VAL A 128 -0.13 -2.09 -6.48
N LEU A 129 -0.11 -1.14 -5.56
CA LEU A 129 0.56 -1.26 -4.28
C LEU A 129 -0.50 -1.58 -3.24
N MET A 130 -0.60 -2.87 -2.85
CA MET A 130 -1.55 -3.29 -1.83
C MET A 130 -0.89 -3.28 -0.45
N CYS A 131 -1.46 -2.48 0.46
CA CYS A 131 -1.00 -2.39 1.83
C CYS A 131 -1.65 -3.43 2.74
N VAL A 132 -0.82 -4.05 3.56
CA VAL A 132 -1.22 -5.01 4.60
C VAL A 132 -0.46 -4.72 5.89
N GLY A 133 -1.06 -5.05 7.03
CA GLY A 133 -0.43 -4.87 8.32
C GLY A 133 -1.37 -5.16 9.47
N GLU A 134 -0.78 -5.44 10.62
CA GLU A 134 -1.50 -5.74 11.85
C GLU A 134 -1.54 -4.52 12.77
N THR A 135 -2.63 -4.39 13.50
CA THR A 135 -2.79 -3.43 14.61
C THR A 135 -2.14 -3.95 15.89
N GLY A 136 -2.02 -3.08 16.90
CA GLY A 136 -1.54 -3.48 18.23
C GLY A 136 -2.44 -4.53 18.89
N ASP A 137 -3.74 -4.42 18.73
CA ASP A 137 -4.72 -5.35 19.29
C ASP A 137 -4.67 -6.71 18.60
N GLU A 138 -4.55 -6.73 17.28
CA GLU A 138 -4.40 -7.97 16.49
C GLU A 138 -3.09 -8.69 16.80
N ARG A 139 -1.98 -7.95 16.94
CA ARG A 139 -0.70 -8.48 17.35
C ARG A 139 -0.76 -9.06 18.77
N GLY A 140 -1.46 -8.37 19.67
CA GLY A 140 -1.61 -8.71 21.07
C GLY A 140 -0.35 -8.50 21.90
N SER A 141 -0.42 -8.85 23.17
CA SER A 141 0.69 -8.80 24.14
C SER A 141 1.52 -10.09 24.13
N GLY A 142 2.63 -10.06 24.86
CA GLY A 142 3.55 -11.20 25.01
C GLY A 142 4.87 -11.02 24.28
N SER A 143 5.69 -12.06 24.30
CA SER A 143 6.95 -12.13 23.55
C SER A 143 6.70 -12.13 22.03
N PHE A 144 7.74 -11.84 21.27
CA PHE A 144 7.64 -11.88 19.81
C PHE A 144 7.22 -13.28 19.30
N GLU A 145 7.75 -14.33 19.89
CA GLU A 145 7.37 -15.71 19.54
C GLU A 145 5.87 -15.99 19.75
N GLU A 146 5.28 -15.47 20.82
CA GLU A 146 3.84 -15.59 21.07
C GLU A 146 2.99 -14.71 20.12
N GLN A 147 3.55 -13.65 19.59
CA GLN A 147 2.87 -12.75 18.63
C GLN A 147 2.89 -13.30 17.21
N LYS A 148 3.95 -14.03 16.80
CA LYS A 148 4.12 -14.55 15.43
C LYS A 148 2.88 -15.23 14.84
N PRO A 149 2.21 -16.17 15.51
CA PRO A 149 1.03 -16.84 14.94
C PRO A 149 -0.15 -15.88 14.70
N ARG A 150 -0.31 -14.87 15.55
CA ARG A 150 -1.38 -13.87 15.40
C ARG A 150 -1.10 -12.94 14.22
N ILE A 151 0.13 -12.45 14.13
CA ILE A 151 0.60 -11.64 12.99
C ILE A 151 0.40 -12.39 11.67
N GLN A 152 0.84 -13.64 11.61
CA GLN A 152 0.69 -14.49 10.43
C GLN A 152 -0.78 -14.64 10.03
N LYS A 153 -1.67 -14.95 10.98
CA LYS A 153 -3.11 -15.10 10.72
C LYS A 153 -3.73 -13.83 10.14
N VAL A 154 -3.39 -12.65 10.66
CA VAL A 154 -3.89 -11.37 10.15
C VAL A 154 -3.42 -11.14 8.73
N LEU A 155 -2.11 -11.23 8.50
CA LEU A 155 -1.50 -10.98 7.19
C LEU A 155 -1.97 -12.01 6.13
N GLU A 156 -2.04 -13.29 6.49
CA GLU A 156 -2.57 -14.33 5.61
C GLU A 156 -4.01 -14.01 5.18
N THR A 157 -4.87 -13.63 6.13
CA THR A 157 -6.27 -13.27 5.83
C THR A 157 -6.35 -12.05 4.91
N GLN A 158 -5.55 -11.02 5.16
CA GLN A 158 -5.52 -9.81 4.33
C GLN A 158 -5.01 -10.11 2.91
N LEU A 159 -3.97 -10.95 2.78
CA LEU A 159 -3.39 -11.34 1.48
C LEU A 159 -4.34 -12.26 0.70
N GLU A 160 -4.87 -13.30 1.32
CA GLU A 160 -5.79 -14.24 0.66
C GLU A 160 -7.04 -13.56 0.13
N MET A 161 -7.64 -12.70 0.94
CA MET A 161 -8.87 -12.01 0.54
C MET A 161 -8.56 -10.88 -0.44
N GLY A 162 -7.54 -10.05 -0.16
CA GLY A 162 -7.22 -8.88 -0.97
C GLY A 162 -6.66 -9.20 -2.36
N LEU A 163 -6.02 -10.36 -2.53
CA LEU A 163 -5.45 -10.82 -3.81
C LEU A 163 -6.31 -11.89 -4.51
N LYS A 164 -7.52 -12.15 -4.04
CA LYS A 164 -8.38 -13.15 -4.67
C LYS A 164 -8.67 -12.78 -6.14
N GLY A 165 -8.38 -13.71 -7.05
CA GLY A 165 -8.68 -13.55 -8.49
C GLY A 165 -7.67 -12.72 -9.29
N VAL A 166 -6.47 -12.45 -8.75
CA VAL A 166 -5.45 -11.63 -9.43
C VAL A 166 -4.61 -12.40 -10.45
N GLU A 167 -4.67 -13.72 -10.48
CA GLU A 167 -3.76 -14.59 -11.25
C GLU A 167 -3.76 -14.27 -12.74
N GLY A 168 -4.94 -13.93 -13.29
CA GLY A 168 -5.10 -13.58 -14.70
C GLY A 168 -4.42 -12.28 -15.13
N TYR A 169 -4.05 -11.41 -14.19
CA TYR A 169 -3.48 -10.10 -14.48
C TYR A 169 -1.95 -10.08 -14.42
N MET A 170 -1.33 -11.08 -13.78
CA MET A 170 0.11 -11.07 -13.45
C MET A 170 1.04 -11.10 -14.67
N ALA A 171 0.54 -11.40 -15.87
CA ALA A 171 1.31 -11.33 -17.11
C ALA A 171 1.59 -9.88 -17.56
N ASN A 172 0.72 -8.94 -17.24
CA ASN A 172 0.75 -7.57 -17.77
C ASN A 172 0.81 -6.49 -16.68
N GLN A 173 0.40 -6.79 -15.45
CA GLN A 173 0.38 -5.85 -14.33
C GLN A 173 1.33 -6.31 -13.22
N LYS A 174 1.69 -5.35 -12.37
CA LYS A 174 2.52 -5.58 -11.18
C LYS A 174 1.69 -5.37 -9.92
N ILE A 175 1.88 -6.26 -8.96
CA ILE A 175 1.40 -6.11 -7.60
C ILE A 175 2.61 -6.04 -6.67
N VAL A 176 2.69 -4.97 -5.92
CA VAL A 176 3.67 -4.74 -4.84
C VAL A 176 2.92 -4.81 -3.52
N ILE A 177 3.49 -5.43 -2.52
CA ILE A 177 2.91 -5.48 -1.17
C ILE A 177 3.61 -4.48 -0.28
N GLY A 178 2.85 -3.53 0.28
CA GLY A 178 3.30 -2.59 1.28
C GLY A 178 3.05 -3.14 2.68
N TYR A 179 4.10 -3.40 3.45
CA TYR A 179 3.93 -3.82 4.84
C TYR A 179 3.90 -2.63 5.79
N GLU A 180 2.79 -2.44 6.47
CA GLU A 180 2.56 -1.38 7.45
C GLU A 180 2.41 -1.97 8.88
N PRO A 181 3.44 -1.94 9.74
CA PRO A 181 3.28 -2.26 11.16
C PRO A 181 2.44 -1.17 11.85
N ILE A 182 1.10 -1.24 11.76
CA ILE A 182 0.17 -0.16 12.14
C ILE A 182 0.38 0.27 13.59
N TRP A 183 0.72 -0.68 14.47
CA TRP A 183 1.02 -0.42 15.89
C TRP A 183 2.25 0.47 16.11
N ALA A 184 3.14 0.55 15.13
CA ALA A 184 4.41 1.29 15.19
C ALA A 184 4.40 2.61 14.39
N ILE A 185 3.28 2.93 13.72
CA ILE A 185 3.13 4.14 12.90
C ILE A 185 2.57 5.27 13.77
N GLY A 186 3.14 6.45 13.62
CA GLY A 186 2.67 7.69 14.27
C GLY A 186 3.68 8.32 15.22
N PRO A 187 3.37 9.54 15.70
CA PRO A 187 4.25 10.27 16.61
C PRO A 187 4.53 9.49 17.91
N GLY A 188 5.81 9.43 18.32
CA GLY A 188 6.23 8.77 19.55
C GLY A 188 6.21 7.25 19.53
N ARG A 189 5.92 6.62 18.41
CA ARG A 189 6.00 5.17 18.24
C ARG A 189 7.41 4.74 17.88
N THR A 190 7.78 3.55 18.34
CA THR A 190 9.08 2.94 18.01
C THR A 190 8.89 1.96 16.84
N PRO A 191 9.59 2.12 15.72
CA PRO A 191 9.58 1.15 14.63
C PRO A 191 10.05 -0.23 15.08
N PRO A 192 9.56 -1.32 14.47
CA PRO A 192 10.05 -2.66 14.74
C PRO A 192 11.53 -2.80 14.34
N GLY A 193 12.22 -3.72 15.03
CA GLY A 193 13.60 -4.09 14.68
C GLY A 193 13.70 -4.94 13.42
N THR A 194 14.93 -5.16 12.94
CA THR A 194 15.23 -5.93 11.72
C THR A 194 14.63 -7.33 11.73
N GLU A 195 14.76 -8.06 12.83
CA GLU A 195 14.23 -9.42 12.99
C GLU A 195 12.71 -9.49 12.73
N TYR A 196 11.98 -8.53 13.28
CA TYR A 196 10.54 -8.44 13.09
C TYR A 196 10.16 -8.18 11.63
N ILE A 197 10.80 -7.19 11.02
CA ILE A 197 10.54 -6.81 9.62
C ILE A 197 10.91 -7.95 8.68
N GLU A 198 12.04 -8.62 8.92
CA GLU A 198 12.49 -9.76 8.12
C GLU A 198 11.51 -10.93 8.23
N PHE A 199 11.09 -11.29 9.44
CA PHE A 199 10.09 -12.34 9.67
C PHE A 199 8.81 -12.05 8.87
N VAL A 200 8.26 -10.85 8.97
CA VAL A 200 7.01 -10.49 8.30
C VAL A 200 7.18 -10.47 6.78
N SER A 201 8.25 -9.87 6.26
CA SER A 201 8.46 -9.79 4.81
C SER A 201 8.72 -11.15 4.16
N ILE A 202 9.44 -12.04 4.82
CA ILE A 202 9.61 -13.45 4.38
C ILE A 202 8.25 -14.16 4.38
N PHE A 203 7.45 -13.99 5.43
CA PHE A 203 6.12 -14.58 5.50
C PHE A 203 5.22 -14.10 4.36
N ILE A 204 5.16 -12.79 4.12
CA ILE A 204 4.39 -12.22 2.99
C ILE A 204 4.83 -12.84 1.66
N LYS A 205 6.15 -12.88 1.39
CA LYS A 205 6.68 -13.48 0.16
C LYS A 205 6.31 -14.96 0.03
N SER A 206 6.37 -15.72 1.12
CA SER A 206 6.04 -17.15 1.10
C SER A 206 4.56 -17.40 0.81
N ILE A 207 3.65 -16.71 1.50
CA ILE A 207 2.20 -16.88 1.33
C ILE A 207 1.75 -16.47 -0.08
N VAL A 208 2.23 -15.33 -0.59
CA VAL A 208 1.88 -14.89 -1.94
C VAL A 208 2.40 -15.87 -3.00
N LYS A 209 3.62 -16.37 -2.83
CA LYS A 209 4.18 -17.36 -3.74
C LYS A 209 3.41 -18.67 -3.70
N GLU A 210 3.05 -19.14 -2.52
CA GLU A 210 2.31 -20.39 -2.32
C GLU A 210 0.90 -20.33 -2.91
N LYS A 211 0.16 -19.26 -2.60
CA LYS A 211 -1.28 -19.17 -2.90
C LYS A 211 -1.59 -18.59 -4.28
N PHE A 212 -0.74 -17.73 -4.81
CA PHE A 212 -0.98 -17.01 -6.07
C PHE A 212 0.09 -17.26 -7.14
N ASN A 213 1.09 -18.07 -6.84
CA ASN A 213 2.15 -18.49 -7.76
C ASN A 213 2.98 -17.35 -8.38
N PHE A 214 3.11 -16.20 -7.71
CA PHE A 214 4.05 -15.15 -8.10
C PHE A 214 4.89 -14.69 -6.90
N GLY A 215 6.13 -14.17 -7.17
CA GLY A 215 7.00 -13.61 -6.16
C GLY A 215 6.74 -12.10 -6.03
N PRO A 216 6.12 -11.63 -4.95
CA PRO A 216 5.84 -10.21 -4.79
C PRO A 216 7.10 -9.42 -4.45
N ILE A 217 7.16 -8.16 -4.91
CA ILE A 217 8.01 -7.13 -4.33
C ILE A 217 7.36 -6.72 -3.00
N VAL A 218 8.14 -6.65 -1.92
CA VAL A 218 7.68 -6.22 -0.60
C VAL A 218 8.39 -4.93 -0.20
N VAL A 219 7.61 -3.88 0.09
CA VAL A 219 8.13 -2.59 0.53
C VAL A 219 7.73 -2.29 1.97
N TYR A 220 8.62 -1.65 2.73
CA TYR A 220 8.38 -1.31 4.13
C TYR A 220 7.64 0.03 4.26
N GLY A 221 6.49 0.03 4.91
CA GLY A 221 5.60 1.18 5.15
C GLY A 221 5.53 1.67 6.61
N GLY A 222 6.47 1.29 7.44
CA GLY A 222 6.49 1.62 8.88
C GLY A 222 7.24 2.90 9.24
N GLY A 223 7.28 3.91 8.36
CA GLY A 223 7.97 5.16 8.61
C GLY A 223 9.45 5.10 8.21
N LEU A 224 9.70 4.85 6.93
CA LEU A 224 11.05 4.93 6.35
C LEU A 224 11.56 6.38 6.40
N LYS A 225 12.72 6.58 7.02
CA LYS A 225 13.41 7.86 7.21
C LYS A 225 14.89 7.68 6.91
N LYS A 226 15.61 8.81 6.78
CA LYS A 226 17.07 8.79 6.59
C LYS A 226 17.80 7.97 7.66
N GLU A 227 17.37 8.11 8.92
CA GLU A 227 18.01 7.48 10.08
C GLU A 227 17.91 5.96 10.12
N ASN A 228 16.90 5.38 9.48
CA ASN A 228 16.67 3.94 9.44
C ASN A 228 16.80 3.33 8.04
N ALA A 229 17.07 4.14 7.01
CA ALA A 229 17.09 3.69 5.62
C ALA A 229 18.14 2.62 5.35
N GLU A 230 19.36 2.76 5.90
CA GLU A 230 20.44 1.78 5.78
C GLU A 230 20.06 0.44 6.47
N MET A 231 19.51 0.52 7.66
CA MET A 231 19.04 -0.66 8.40
C MET A 231 17.93 -1.40 7.63
N ILE A 232 16.94 -0.66 7.09
CA ILE A 232 15.87 -1.27 6.30
C ILE A 232 16.41 -1.88 5.01
N ALA A 233 17.34 -1.21 4.33
CA ALA A 233 17.96 -1.70 3.10
C ALA A 233 18.80 -2.98 3.32
N SER A 234 19.37 -3.17 4.51
CA SER A 234 20.12 -4.37 4.87
C SER A 234 19.25 -5.64 4.99
N ILE A 235 17.93 -5.49 5.09
CA ILE A 235 16.98 -6.62 5.20
C ILE A 235 16.72 -7.17 3.80
N LYS A 236 17.32 -8.31 3.48
CA LYS A 236 17.30 -8.93 2.13
C LYS A 236 15.90 -9.26 1.59
N SER A 237 14.93 -9.40 2.47
CA SER A 237 13.53 -9.69 2.12
C SER A 237 12.69 -8.43 1.83
N ILE A 238 13.25 -7.22 2.05
CA ILE A 238 12.65 -5.94 1.73
C ILE A 238 13.25 -5.41 0.41
N ASP A 239 12.38 -5.05 -0.52
CA ASP A 239 12.75 -4.61 -1.87
C ASP A 239 12.65 -3.08 -2.04
N GLY A 240 12.17 -2.36 -1.02
CA GLY A 240 11.99 -0.91 -1.08
C GLY A 240 11.21 -0.35 0.10
N GLY A 241 10.71 0.87 -0.01
CA GLY A 241 9.96 1.50 1.06
C GLY A 241 8.91 2.51 0.62
N LEU A 242 7.96 2.77 1.51
CA LEU A 242 6.96 3.83 1.42
C LEU A 242 7.42 5.03 2.25
N VAL A 243 7.41 6.21 1.65
CA VAL A 243 7.76 7.47 2.30
C VAL A 243 6.60 8.44 2.16
N ALA A 244 5.94 8.79 3.26
CA ALA A 244 4.87 9.77 3.26
C ALA A 244 5.40 11.20 3.49
N LEU A 245 6.17 11.39 4.55
CA LEU A 245 6.71 12.68 4.98
C LEU A 245 8.24 12.60 5.05
N THR A 246 8.90 13.71 4.79
CA THR A 246 10.36 13.84 4.88
C THR A 246 10.82 14.94 5.82
N ARG A 247 9.87 15.79 6.28
CA ARG A 247 10.09 16.81 7.30
C ARG A 247 9.07 16.65 8.43
N PHE A 248 9.58 16.51 9.66
CA PHE A 248 8.79 16.18 10.87
C PHE A 248 8.83 17.29 11.93
N THR A 249 9.52 18.41 11.66
CA THR A 249 9.64 19.58 12.55
C THR A 249 9.30 20.86 11.79
N GLY A 250 8.75 21.85 12.46
CA GLY A 250 8.26 23.07 11.82
C GLY A 250 7.00 22.77 10.97
N ASP A 251 7.02 23.21 9.72
CA ASP A 251 5.96 22.86 8.76
C ASP A 251 6.13 21.41 8.33
N VAL A 252 5.40 20.51 8.94
CA VAL A 252 5.42 19.08 8.64
C VAL A 252 4.98 18.84 7.19
N GLY A 253 5.76 18.08 6.43
CA GLY A 253 5.44 17.87 5.03
C GLY A 253 6.44 17.01 4.25
N PHE A 254 6.23 16.99 2.95
CA PHE A 254 7.10 16.31 2.00
C PHE A 254 8.07 17.30 1.35
N GLU A 255 9.37 17.03 1.47
CA GLU A 255 10.44 17.76 0.78
C GLU A 255 11.21 16.83 -0.16
N PRO A 256 11.36 17.18 -1.44
CA PRO A 256 12.10 16.36 -2.40
C PRO A 256 13.57 16.10 -2.01
N SER A 257 14.21 17.05 -1.34
CA SER A 257 15.59 16.90 -0.81
C SER A 257 15.67 15.80 0.23
N GLY A 258 14.70 15.74 1.16
CA GLY A 258 14.61 14.68 2.17
C GLY A 258 14.42 13.30 1.54
N LEU A 259 13.54 13.17 0.54
CA LEU A 259 13.40 11.93 -0.22
C LEU A 259 14.71 11.52 -0.90
N ALA A 260 15.41 12.47 -1.53
CA ALA A 260 16.70 12.20 -2.18
C ALA A 260 17.75 11.68 -1.19
N GLU A 261 17.77 12.19 0.05
CA GLU A 261 18.65 11.70 1.11
C GLU A 261 18.28 10.29 1.57
N ILE A 262 17.00 10.00 1.77
CA ILE A 262 16.50 8.65 2.09
C ILE A 262 16.93 7.66 1.02
N ILE A 263 16.69 7.97 -0.25
CA ILE A 263 17.06 7.12 -1.39
C ILE A 263 18.57 6.89 -1.44
N LYS A 264 19.38 7.95 -1.32
CA LYS A 264 20.85 7.82 -1.32
C LYS A 264 21.36 6.92 -0.20
N THR A 265 20.73 6.96 0.96
CA THR A 265 21.09 6.09 2.09
C THR A 265 20.63 4.67 1.84
N PHE A 266 19.40 4.48 1.36
CA PHE A 266 18.82 3.16 1.08
C PHE A 266 19.61 2.37 0.03
N ILE A 267 20.07 2.99 -1.06
CA ILE A 267 20.82 2.31 -2.13
C ILE A 267 22.29 2.02 -1.79
N LYS A 268 22.79 2.44 -0.64
CA LYS A 268 24.14 2.13 -0.15
C LYS A 268 24.18 0.91 0.77
N GLY A 269 23.10 0.60 1.45
CA GLY A 269 22.93 -0.59 2.31
C GLY A 269 22.55 -1.79 1.46
#